data_9ebaf2f15c0e05fa93d0976f1285d8bb
#
_entry.id   9ebaf2f15c0e05fa93d0976f1285d8bb
#
_cell.length_a   1.000
_cell.length_b   1.000
_cell.length_c   1.000
_cell.angle_alpha   90.00
_cell.angle_beta   90.00
_cell.angle_gamma   90.00
#
_symmetry.space_group_name_H-M   'P 1'
#
loop_
_entity.id
_entity.type
_entity.pdbx_description
1 polymer ?
#
loop_
_entity_poly.entity_id
_entity_poly.type
_entity_poly.pdbx_seq_one_letter_code
_entity_poly.pdbx_strand_id
1 'polypeptide(L)'
;MAKAKKKAPAKLSPLLRSAFEVLNHGLQHYFRSNTTKDMKFALLHVDQAIELLLKERVRVGGKSIHKPNNPKETISIWGAYEILTKELGVAVPEKPDLELLHEERNNIQHKYANPNSEDAAFHMKHAMSFIRRFVNSELKLD
;
A
#
# COMPACT_ATOMS: atom_id res chain seq x y z
N MET A 1 29.00 16.76 -29.58
CA MET A 1 27.71 16.48 -28.92
C MET A 1 27.94 15.57 -27.73
N ALA A 2 27.64 16.06 -26.54
CA ALA A 2 27.68 15.22 -25.36
C ALA A 2 26.59 14.14 -25.46
N LYS A 3 26.99 12.88 -25.42
CA LYS A 3 26.03 11.80 -25.29
C LYS A 3 25.29 11.99 -23.97
N ALA A 4 23.96 12.16 -24.02
CA ALA A 4 23.15 12.16 -22.82
C ALA A 4 23.46 10.87 -22.04
N LYS A 5 24.00 11.01 -20.84
CA LYS A 5 24.18 9.86 -19.95
C LYS A 5 22.77 9.31 -19.68
N LYS A 6 22.49 8.09 -20.14
CA LYS A 6 21.30 7.37 -19.69
C LYS A 6 21.37 7.32 -18.17
N LYS A 7 20.43 7.99 -17.50
CA LYS A 7 20.29 7.83 -16.06
C LYS A 7 20.10 6.34 -15.78
N ALA A 8 20.96 5.76 -14.96
CA ALA A 8 20.73 4.42 -14.47
C ALA A 8 19.31 4.36 -13.86
N PRO A 9 18.53 3.27 -14.08
CA PRO A 9 17.24 3.15 -13.44
C PRO A 9 17.41 3.35 -11.93
N ALA A 10 16.58 4.24 -11.36
CA ALA A 10 16.62 4.51 -9.94
C ALA A 10 16.43 3.20 -9.17
N LYS A 11 17.35 2.88 -8.28
CA LYS A 11 17.20 1.74 -7.37
C LYS A 11 15.93 1.95 -6.57
N LEU A 12 15.05 0.94 -6.55
CA LEU A 12 13.91 0.93 -5.67
C LEU A 12 14.40 0.96 -4.22
N SER A 13 13.79 1.79 -3.37
CA SER A 13 14.08 1.76 -1.95
C SER A 13 13.73 0.38 -1.37
N PRO A 14 14.35 -0.03 -0.26
CA PRO A 14 13.95 -1.28 0.42
C PRO A 14 12.47 -1.30 0.78
N LEU A 15 11.92 -0.16 1.19
CA LEU A 15 10.51 -0.03 1.54
C LEU A 15 9.61 -0.24 0.32
N LEU A 16 9.93 0.39 -0.81
CA LEU A 16 9.17 0.24 -2.04
C LEU A 16 9.27 -1.17 -2.60
N ARG A 17 10.46 -1.78 -2.53
CA ARG A 17 10.67 -3.17 -2.93
C ARG A 17 9.79 -4.11 -2.11
N SER A 18 9.77 -3.92 -0.78
CA SER A 18 8.91 -4.70 0.10
C SER A 18 7.43 -4.53 -0.24
N ALA A 19 7.01 -3.30 -0.56
CA ALA A 19 5.63 -3.04 -0.97
C ALA A 19 5.25 -3.87 -2.20
N PHE A 20 6.09 -3.91 -3.22
CA PHE A 20 5.81 -4.67 -4.43
C PHE A 20 5.89 -6.19 -4.22
N GLU A 21 6.80 -6.67 -3.37
CA GLU A 21 6.87 -8.09 -3.02
C GLU A 21 5.59 -8.54 -2.31
N VAL A 22 5.13 -7.77 -1.34
CA VAL A 22 3.90 -8.06 -0.59
C VAL A 22 2.68 -7.98 -1.51
N LEU A 23 2.62 -6.99 -2.39
CA LEU A 23 1.55 -6.85 -3.37
C LEU A 23 1.49 -8.05 -4.30
N ASN A 24 2.64 -8.45 -4.85
CA ASN A 24 2.73 -9.60 -5.73
C ASN A 24 2.23 -10.87 -5.05
N HIS A 25 2.61 -11.08 -3.80
CA HIS A 25 2.16 -12.22 -3.02
C HIS A 25 0.64 -12.21 -2.81
N GLY A 26 0.08 -11.05 -2.50
CA GLY A 26 -1.37 -10.89 -2.38
C GLY A 26 -2.11 -11.18 -3.69
N LEU A 27 -1.58 -10.70 -4.82
CA LEU A 27 -2.15 -10.94 -6.13
C LEU A 27 -2.09 -12.43 -6.51
N GLN A 28 -0.99 -13.12 -6.18
CA GLN A 28 -0.89 -14.56 -6.40
C GLN A 28 -1.98 -15.33 -5.65
N HIS A 29 -2.23 -14.99 -4.38
CA HIS A 29 -3.32 -15.59 -3.62
C HIS A 29 -4.67 -15.30 -4.24
N TYR A 30 -4.91 -14.07 -4.65
CA TYR A 30 -6.18 -13.66 -5.26
C TYR A 30 -6.47 -14.43 -6.55
N PHE A 31 -5.48 -14.53 -7.43
CA PHE A 31 -5.65 -15.22 -8.72
C PHE A 31 -5.70 -16.74 -8.61
N ARG A 32 -5.13 -17.30 -7.55
CA ARG A 32 -5.30 -18.73 -7.25
C ARG A 32 -6.66 -19.05 -6.64
N SER A 33 -7.38 -18.03 -6.23
CA SER A 33 -8.44 -18.12 -5.24
C SER A 33 -9.54 -19.12 -5.60
N ASN A 34 -9.43 -20.30 -5.06
CA ASN A 34 -10.48 -21.29 -4.99
C ASN A 34 -10.97 -21.48 -3.55
N THR A 35 -10.37 -20.78 -2.58
CA THR A 35 -10.65 -20.94 -1.17
C THR A 35 -10.79 -19.61 -0.46
N THR A 36 -11.56 -19.60 0.62
CA THR A 36 -11.67 -18.45 1.53
C THR A 36 -10.30 -18.05 2.10
N LYS A 37 -9.43 -19.04 2.33
CA LYS A 37 -8.07 -18.80 2.82
C LYS A 37 -7.26 -17.93 1.87
N ASP A 38 -7.32 -18.21 0.56
CA ASP A 38 -6.61 -17.40 -0.43
C ASP A 38 -7.14 -15.97 -0.46
N MET A 39 -8.43 -15.76 -0.34
CA MET A 39 -9.04 -14.43 -0.26
C MET A 39 -8.57 -13.67 0.97
N LYS A 40 -8.50 -14.33 2.13
CA LYS A 40 -7.98 -13.72 3.36
C LYS A 40 -6.55 -13.23 3.18
N PHE A 41 -5.65 -14.07 2.67
CA PHE A 41 -4.27 -13.70 2.45
C PHE A 41 -4.13 -12.61 1.41
N ALA A 42 -4.93 -12.65 0.35
CA ALA A 42 -4.93 -11.58 -0.66
C ALA A 42 -5.24 -10.22 -0.02
N LEU A 43 -6.30 -10.13 0.76
CA LEU A 43 -6.70 -8.88 1.40
C LEU A 43 -5.68 -8.41 2.44
N LEU A 44 -5.13 -9.32 3.26
CA LEU A 44 -4.10 -8.97 4.23
C LEU A 44 -2.85 -8.39 3.57
N HIS A 45 -2.39 -9.02 2.50
CA HIS A 45 -1.18 -8.57 1.80
C HIS A 45 -1.39 -7.28 1.02
N VAL A 46 -2.53 -7.13 0.36
CA VAL A 46 -2.82 -5.90 -0.39
C VAL A 46 -2.96 -4.71 0.55
N ASP A 47 -3.61 -4.87 1.68
CA ASP A 47 -3.69 -3.80 2.68
C ASP A 47 -2.30 -3.41 3.20
N GLN A 48 -1.44 -4.40 3.48
CA GLN A 48 -0.06 -4.14 3.89
C GLN A 48 0.74 -3.42 2.80
N ALA A 49 0.57 -3.82 1.54
CA ALA A 49 1.23 -3.15 0.43
C ALA A 49 0.84 -1.67 0.34
N ILE A 50 -0.44 -1.37 0.52
CA ILE A 50 -0.94 0.01 0.53
C ILE A 50 -0.28 0.81 1.65
N GLU A 51 -0.22 0.27 2.86
CA GLU A 51 0.45 0.94 3.98
C GLU A 51 1.91 1.27 3.65
N LEU A 52 2.63 0.30 3.07
CA LEU A 52 4.03 0.50 2.70
C LEU A 52 4.19 1.55 1.58
N LEU A 53 3.28 1.59 0.62
CA LEU A 53 3.29 2.61 -0.44
C LEU A 53 3.03 4.02 0.12
N LEU A 54 2.11 4.14 1.04
CA LEU A 54 1.85 5.43 1.72
C LEU A 54 3.08 5.89 2.49
N LYS A 55 3.72 4.99 3.23
CA LYS A 55 4.96 5.29 3.96
C LYS A 55 6.11 5.66 3.01
N GLU A 56 6.22 5.00 1.87
CA GLU A 56 7.23 5.36 0.87
C GLU A 56 7.03 6.80 0.39
N ARG A 57 5.80 7.23 0.14
CA ARG A 57 5.53 8.60 -0.27
C ARG A 57 5.87 9.60 0.85
N VAL A 58 5.62 9.25 2.11
CA VAL A 58 6.03 10.05 3.27
C VAL A 58 7.55 10.23 3.25
N ARG A 59 8.29 9.14 3.08
CA ARG A 59 9.76 9.16 3.03
C ARG A 59 10.28 10.01 1.86
N VAL A 60 9.72 9.83 0.69
CA VAL A 60 10.10 10.61 -0.51
C VAL A 60 9.83 12.10 -0.31
N GLY A 61 8.80 12.44 0.46
CA GLY A 61 8.50 13.81 0.85
C GLY A 61 9.42 14.39 1.93
N GLY A 62 10.42 13.65 2.37
CA GLY A 62 11.38 14.11 3.36
C GLY A 62 10.92 14.00 4.81
N LYS A 63 9.84 13.26 5.08
CA LYS A 63 9.33 13.05 6.44
C LYS A 63 9.73 11.67 6.95
N SER A 64 9.90 11.56 8.27
CA SER A 64 10.23 10.28 8.90
C SER A 64 9.01 9.37 8.94
N ILE A 65 9.25 8.08 8.71
CA ILE A 65 8.24 7.02 8.90
C ILE A 65 8.31 6.39 10.30
N HIS A 66 9.23 6.87 11.12
CA HIS A 66 9.40 6.36 12.50
C HIS A 66 8.63 7.23 13.48
N LYS A 67 8.10 6.60 14.54
CA LYS A 67 7.40 7.33 15.60
C LYS A 67 8.36 8.26 16.34
N PRO A 68 7.98 9.52 16.62
CA PRO A 68 8.85 10.47 17.34
C PRO A 68 9.28 9.96 18.71
N ASN A 69 8.39 9.27 19.43
CA ASN A 69 8.62 8.79 20.79
C ASN A 69 9.24 7.40 20.84
N ASN A 70 9.28 6.69 19.73
CA ASN A 70 9.87 5.34 19.66
C ASN A 70 10.42 5.09 18.25
N PRO A 71 11.70 5.43 18.02
CA PRO A 71 12.31 5.29 16.69
C PRO A 71 12.40 3.86 16.17
N LYS A 72 12.17 2.87 17.00
CA LYS A 72 12.15 1.44 16.60
C LYS A 72 10.82 1.06 15.95
N GLU A 73 9.77 1.84 16.17
CA GLU A 73 8.45 1.61 15.59
C GLU A 73 8.20 2.56 14.43
N THR A 74 7.49 2.05 13.41
CA THR A 74 7.02 2.89 12.31
C THR A 74 5.64 3.45 12.63
N ILE A 75 5.30 4.55 11.95
CA ILE A 75 3.98 5.17 12.07
C ILE A 75 2.88 4.20 11.59
N SER A 76 1.67 4.40 12.11
CA SER A 76 0.50 3.67 11.63
C SER A 76 0.08 4.14 10.24
N ILE A 77 -0.80 3.38 9.59
CA ILE A 77 -1.42 3.82 8.34
C ILE A 77 -2.13 5.17 8.49
N TRP A 78 -2.79 5.39 9.62
CA TRP A 78 -3.45 6.66 9.93
C TRP A 78 -2.46 7.81 10.06
N GLY A 79 -1.32 7.56 10.70
CA GLY A 79 -0.23 8.52 10.78
C GLY A 79 0.33 8.87 9.40
N ALA A 80 0.44 7.90 8.52
CA ALA A 80 0.88 8.14 7.14
C ALA A 80 -0.12 9.03 6.39
N TYR A 81 -1.42 8.75 6.47
CA TYR A 81 -2.45 9.60 5.87
C TYR A 81 -2.38 11.04 6.38
N GLU A 82 -2.21 11.20 7.68
CA GLU A 82 -2.15 12.52 8.30
C GLU A 82 -0.96 13.33 7.80
N ILE A 83 0.23 12.73 7.74
CA ILE A 83 1.42 13.39 7.23
C ILE A 83 1.25 13.75 5.75
N LEU A 84 0.71 12.83 4.94
CA LEU A 84 0.49 13.09 3.52
C LEU A 84 -0.44 14.26 3.29
N THR A 85 -1.57 14.29 3.99
CA THR A 85 -2.59 15.33 3.76
C THR A 85 -2.23 16.65 4.41
N LYS A 86 -1.76 16.66 5.66
CA LYS A 86 -1.52 17.89 6.43
C LYS A 86 -0.14 18.49 6.21
N GLU A 87 0.90 17.66 6.06
CA GLU A 87 2.27 18.16 5.96
C GLU A 87 2.79 18.22 4.54
N LEU A 88 2.39 17.29 3.68
CA LEU A 88 2.89 17.18 2.30
C LEU A 88 1.89 17.66 1.25
N GLY A 89 0.65 17.95 1.64
CA GLY A 89 -0.37 18.39 0.70
C GLY A 89 -0.74 17.35 -0.35
N VAL A 90 -0.53 16.08 -0.04
CA VAL A 90 -0.84 14.96 -0.94
C VAL A 90 -2.27 14.49 -0.68
N ALA A 91 -3.13 14.63 -1.66
CA ALA A 91 -4.51 14.14 -1.58
C ALA A 91 -4.57 12.64 -1.83
N VAL A 92 -5.36 11.95 -1.02
CA VAL A 92 -5.69 10.54 -1.21
C VAL A 92 -7.21 10.41 -1.31
N PRO A 93 -7.79 10.69 -2.48
CA PRO A 93 -9.25 10.66 -2.64
C PRO A 93 -9.86 9.28 -2.43
N GLU A 94 -9.07 8.22 -2.59
CA GLU A 94 -9.50 6.84 -2.38
C GLU A 94 -9.56 6.43 -0.91
N LYS A 95 -9.14 7.29 0.01
CA LYS A 95 -9.05 6.97 1.44
C LYS A 95 -10.30 6.28 2.01
N PRO A 96 -11.55 6.71 1.73
CA PRO A 96 -12.72 6.01 2.27
C PRO A 96 -12.79 4.54 1.87
N ASP A 97 -12.45 4.19 0.64
CA ASP A 97 -12.42 2.81 0.16
C ASP A 97 -11.28 2.02 0.80
N LEU A 98 -10.13 2.67 0.98
CA LEU A 98 -8.98 2.04 1.63
C LEU A 98 -9.22 1.82 3.13
N GLU A 99 -9.98 2.68 3.77
CA GLU A 99 -10.42 2.50 5.16
C GLU A 99 -11.31 1.27 5.29
N LEU A 100 -12.22 1.04 4.35
CA LEU A 100 -13.07 -0.16 4.34
C LEU A 100 -12.22 -1.44 4.19
N LEU A 101 -11.22 -1.41 3.32
CA LEU A 101 -10.29 -2.53 3.19
C LEU A 101 -9.53 -2.79 4.49
N HIS A 102 -9.01 -1.73 5.10
CA HIS A 102 -8.26 -1.84 6.35
C HIS A 102 -9.14 -2.38 7.49
N GLU A 103 -10.40 -1.96 7.56
CA GLU A 103 -11.36 -2.50 8.50
C GLU A 103 -11.62 -3.98 8.26
N GLU A 104 -11.80 -4.39 7.01
CA GLU A 104 -11.95 -5.81 6.66
C GLU A 104 -10.72 -6.62 7.05
N ARG A 105 -9.53 -6.10 6.81
CA ARG A 105 -8.27 -6.71 7.25
C ARG A 105 -8.26 -6.92 8.77
N ASN A 106 -8.70 -5.93 9.53
CA ASN A 106 -8.78 -6.03 10.98
C ASN A 106 -9.80 -7.10 11.41
N ASN A 107 -10.93 -7.18 10.74
CA ASN A 107 -11.94 -8.21 11.00
C ASN A 107 -11.40 -9.61 10.72
N ILE A 108 -10.67 -9.79 9.64
CA ILE A 108 -10.03 -11.06 9.29
C ILE A 108 -9.00 -11.45 10.35
N GLN A 109 -8.13 -10.52 10.72
CA GLN A 109 -6.99 -10.80 11.60
C GLN A 109 -7.41 -11.00 13.05
N HIS A 110 -8.37 -10.22 13.54
CA HIS A 110 -8.70 -10.16 14.96
C HIS A 110 -10.06 -10.79 15.31
N LYS A 111 -10.96 -10.93 14.35
CA LYS A 111 -12.32 -11.43 14.58
C LYS A 111 -12.64 -12.68 13.78
N TYR A 112 -11.66 -13.27 13.12
CA TYR A 112 -11.80 -14.49 12.31
C TYR A 112 -12.85 -14.38 11.20
N ALA A 113 -13.07 -13.18 10.66
CA ALA A 113 -14.02 -12.95 9.58
C ALA A 113 -13.61 -13.71 8.32
N ASN A 114 -14.61 -14.16 7.57
CA ASN A 114 -14.42 -14.83 6.29
C ASN A 114 -15.00 -13.95 5.19
N PRO A 115 -14.16 -13.28 4.37
CA PRO A 115 -14.65 -12.46 3.28
C PRO A 115 -15.32 -13.34 2.22
N ASN A 116 -16.43 -12.87 1.65
CA ASN A 116 -16.99 -13.52 0.48
C ASN A 116 -16.31 -13.02 -0.80
N SER A 117 -16.55 -13.70 -1.92
CA SER A 117 -15.90 -13.37 -3.18
C SER A 117 -16.28 -11.99 -3.72
N GLU A 118 -17.50 -11.54 -3.47
CA GLU A 118 -17.95 -10.21 -3.90
C GLU A 118 -17.24 -9.10 -3.14
N ASP A 119 -17.16 -9.23 -1.82
CA ASP A 119 -16.45 -8.26 -0.98
C ASP A 119 -14.96 -8.24 -1.30
N ALA A 120 -14.35 -9.41 -1.49
CA ALA A 120 -12.96 -9.50 -1.89
C ALA A 120 -12.71 -8.80 -3.23
N ALA A 121 -13.56 -9.04 -4.23
CA ALA A 121 -13.46 -8.40 -5.54
C ALA A 121 -13.62 -6.88 -5.45
N PHE A 122 -14.56 -6.40 -4.63
CA PHE A 122 -14.74 -4.97 -4.38
C PHE A 122 -13.47 -4.34 -3.83
N HIS A 123 -12.90 -4.93 -2.77
CA HIS A 123 -11.69 -4.40 -2.15
C HIS A 123 -10.48 -4.45 -3.09
N MET A 124 -10.32 -5.55 -3.83
CA MET A 124 -9.23 -5.69 -4.79
C MET A 124 -9.32 -4.66 -5.91
N LYS A 125 -10.51 -4.43 -6.44
CA LYS A 125 -10.73 -3.43 -7.49
C LYS A 125 -10.32 -2.03 -7.03
N HIS A 126 -10.80 -1.61 -5.87
CA HIS A 126 -10.49 -0.28 -5.34
C HIS A 126 -9.02 -0.15 -4.95
N ALA A 127 -8.45 -1.20 -4.35
CA ALA A 127 -7.04 -1.22 -3.99
C ALA A 127 -6.14 -1.10 -5.22
N MET A 128 -6.39 -1.87 -6.27
CA MET A 128 -5.57 -1.83 -7.48
C MET A 128 -5.72 -0.51 -8.23
N SER A 129 -6.91 0.06 -8.26
CA SER A 129 -7.14 1.39 -8.84
C SER A 129 -6.30 2.45 -8.11
N PHE A 130 -6.32 2.43 -6.78
CA PHE A 130 -5.50 3.33 -5.97
C PHE A 130 -4.01 3.12 -6.22
N ILE A 131 -3.53 1.87 -6.15
CA ILE A 131 -2.11 1.55 -6.30
C ILE A 131 -1.60 2.04 -7.65
N ARG A 132 -2.33 1.78 -8.72
CA ARG A 132 -1.96 2.22 -10.07
C ARG A 132 -1.83 3.74 -10.16
N ARG A 133 -2.82 4.46 -9.67
CA ARG A 133 -2.80 5.93 -9.68
C ARG A 133 -1.66 6.48 -8.81
N PHE A 134 -1.55 5.97 -7.59
CA PHE A 134 -0.60 6.47 -6.60
C PHE A 134 0.85 6.23 -7.02
N VAL A 135 1.14 5.02 -7.48
CA VAL A 135 2.49 4.67 -7.96
C VAL A 135 2.88 5.55 -9.14
N ASN A 136 1.98 5.76 -10.06
CA ASN A 136 2.24 6.60 -11.24
C ASN A 136 2.37 8.08 -10.86
N SER A 137 1.37 8.63 -10.16
CA SER A 137 1.28 10.08 -9.90
C SER A 137 2.20 10.54 -8.76
N GLU A 138 2.28 9.78 -7.68
CA GLU A 138 2.94 10.19 -6.45
C GLU A 138 4.36 9.63 -6.31
N LEU A 139 4.62 8.44 -6.81
CA LEU A 139 5.93 7.81 -6.78
C LEU A 139 6.67 7.92 -8.11
N LYS A 140 6.03 8.44 -9.15
CA LYS A 140 6.62 8.67 -10.49
C LYS A 140 7.16 7.41 -11.14
N LEU A 141 6.48 6.28 -10.93
CA LEU A 141 6.81 5.00 -11.55
C LEU A 141 5.73 4.61 -12.56
N ASP A 142 6.16 3.94 -13.62
CA ASP A 142 5.25 3.43 -14.65
C ASP A 142 4.67 2.04 -14.27
#